data_04a122dbda5ecbdaff505e3555285ba3
#
_entry.id   04a122dbda5ecbdaff505e3555285ba3
#
_cell.length_a   1.000
_cell.length_b   1.000
_cell.length_c   1.000
_cell.angle_alpha   90.00
_cell.angle_beta   90.00
_cell.angle_gamma   90.00
#
_symmetry.space_group_name_H-M   'P 1'
#
loop_
_entity.id
_entity.type
_entity.pdbx_description
1 polymer ?
#
loop_
_entity_poly.entity_id
_entity_poly.type
_entity_poly.pdbx_seq_one_letter_code
_entity_poly.pdbx_strand_id
1 'polypeptide(L)'
;MKIIIFDTEYLSLSKRYSDLKSIIKFKEKLFPEIIQISFLKCSNIYLKNKQKKLNIFIKIKQKIPKRITKLTNISSNILQKKGHCFKESMNLIDKFIDKKSILLANGEDIEILKLNIRFNNFKRGTKKLVNYVNYRKILNRINKKKNYDTANLNKIFKFKINFHLHNASNDCIVIYKSLRKLIKIYGKKEFEDMIAQNKELIKF
;
A
#
# COMPACT_ATOMS: atom_id res chain seq x y z
N MET A 1 -10.81 1.28 -16.59
CA MET A 1 -10.93 0.80 -15.19
C MET A 1 -10.33 1.84 -14.23
N LYS A 2 -11.01 2.13 -13.12
CA LYS A 2 -10.53 3.02 -12.05
C LYS A 2 -9.79 2.21 -10.99
N ILE A 3 -8.56 2.58 -10.71
CA ILE A 3 -7.72 1.93 -9.69
C ILE A 3 -7.19 2.97 -8.70
N ILE A 4 -7.19 2.62 -7.44
CA ILE A 4 -6.50 3.36 -6.38
C ILE A 4 -5.40 2.44 -5.85
N ILE A 5 -4.16 2.76 -6.18
CA ILE A 5 -2.99 2.06 -5.65
C ILE A 5 -2.70 2.64 -4.27
N PHE A 6 -2.40 1.80 -3.29
CA PHE A 6 -1.95 2.26 -1.99
C PHE A 6 -0.78 1.42 -1.47
N ASP A 7 -0.03 2.03 -0.59
CA ASP A 7 1.14 1.45 0.07
C ASP A 7 1.29 2.03 1.46
N THR A 8 1.92 1.27 2.38
CA THR A 8 2.10 1.67 3.78
C THR A 8 3.54 1.48 4.24
N GLU A 9 4.05 2.48 4.98
CA GLU A 9 5.23 2.31 5.81
C GLU A 9 4.80 2.15 7.26
N TYR A 10 5.36 1.15 7.95
CA TYR A 10 4.97 0.82 9.31
C TYR A 10 6.15 0.31 10.16
N LEU A 11 5.97 0.29 11.47
CA LEU A 11 6.98 -0.24 12.38
C LEU A 11 7.07 -1.75 12.21
N SER A 12 8.27 -2.26 11.98
CA SER A 12 8.55 -3.69 11.91
C SER A 12 9.96 -3.98 12.44
N LEU A 13 10.09 -5.04 13.21
CA LEU A 13 11.40 -5.57 13.65
C LEU A 13 11.94 -6.64 12.70
N SER A 14 11.08 -7.28 11.93
CA SER A 14 11.48 -8.33 11.00
C SER A 14 12.29 -7.76 9.82
N LYS A 15 13.38 -8.46 9.47
CA LYS A 15 14.13 -8.19 8.25
C LYS A 15 13.33 -8.57 6.98
N ARG A 16 12.31 -9.41 7.14
CA ARG A 16 11.40 -9.84 6.07
C ARG A 16 10.03 -9.24 6.33
N TYR A 17 9.67 -8.21 5.57
CA TYR A 17 8.35 -7.59 5.57
C TYR A 17 7.20 -8.56 5.18
N SER A 18 7.52 -9.77 4.74
CA SER A 18 6.57 -10.69 4.13
C SER A 18 5.88 -11.65 5.10
N ASP A 19 6.17 -11.60 6.40
CA ASP A 19 5.61 -12.58 7.33
C ASP A 19 4.82 -11.95 8.47
N LEU A 20 3.59 -11.53 8.14
CA LEU A 20 2.61 -11.08 9.15
C LEU A 20 2.33 -12.14 10.23
N LYS A 21 2.40 -13.43 9.88
CA LYS A 21 2.22 -14.51 10.85
C LYS A 21 3.33 -14.52 11.89
N SER A 22 4.57 -14.14 11.49
CA SER A 22 5.67 -13.99 12.44
C SER A 22 5.51 -12.73 13.29
N ILE A 23 4.99 -11.64 12.76
CA ILE A 23 4.71 -10.40 13.51
C ILE A 23 3.63 -10.64 14.58
N ILE A 24 2.62 -11.43 14.28
CA ILE A 24 1.53 -11.77 15.23
C ILE A 24 1.98 -12.80 16.28
N LYS A 25 2.86 -13.73 15.92
CA LYS A 25 3.40 -14.76 16.84
C LYS A 25 4.46 -14.23 17.81
N PHE A 26 5.18 -13.17 17.44
CA PHE A 26 6.12 -12.56 18.34
C PHE A 26 5.34 -11.79 19.41
N LYS A 27 5.36 -12.27 20.65
CA LYS A 27 4.98 -11.55 21.88
C LYS A 27 5.82 -10.29 22.10
N GLU A 28 6.42 -9.75 21.03
CA GLU A 28 7.38 -8.67 21.11
C GLU A 28 6.70 -7.31 20.98
N LYS A 29 6.99 -6.55 21.92
CA LYS A 29 7.03 -5.11 22.22
C LYS A 29 6.79 -4.08 21.10
N LEU A 30 6.69 -4.44 19.80
CA LEU A 30 6.50 -3.51 18.70
C LEU A 30 5.29 -3.90 17.84
N PHE A 31 4.20 -3.17 18.00
CA PHE A 31 3.03 -3.27 17.13
C PHE A 31 3.35 -2.61 15.76
N PRO A 32 2.86 -3.13 14.61
CA PRO A 32 3.11 -2.54 13.30
C PRO A 32 2.25 -1.27 13.07
N GLU A 33 2.50 -0.22 13.89
CA GLU A 33 1.83 1.07 13.68
C GLU A 33 2.24 1.66 12.32
N ILE A 34 1.26 2.10 11.55
CA ILE A 34 1.49 2.78 10.27
C ILE A 34 2.03 4.18 10.55
N ILE A 35 3.18 4.52 9.96
CA ILE A 35 3.82 5.84 10.04
C ILE A 35 3.58 6.68 8.79
N GLN A 36 3.32 6.04 7.65
CA GLN A 36 2.94 6.70 6.40
C GLN A 36 1.98 5.80 5.63
N ILE A 37 0.96 6.39 5.03
CA ILE A 37 0.09 5.73 4.07
C ILE A 37 -0.12 6.64 2.87
N SER A 38 0.00 6.08 1.68
CA SER A 38 -0.16 6.84 0.44
C SER A 38 -1.11 6.17 -0.52
N PHE A 39 -1.81 6.99 -1.28
CA PHE A 39 -2.75 6.57 -2.31
C PHE A 39 -2.46 7.29 -3.61
N LEU A 40 -2.53 6.56 -4.72
CA LEU A 40 -2.44 7.07 -6.07
C LEU A 40 -3.71 6.67 -6.84
N LYS A 41 -4.62 7.62 -7.03
CA LYS A 41 -5.87 7.39 -7.76
C LYS A 41 -5.67 7.60 -9.25
N CYS A 42 -5.91 6.56 -10.04
CA CYS A 42 -5.90 6.55 -11.49
C CYS A 42 -7.34 6.48 -12.01
N SER A 43 -7.84 7.55 -12.59
CA SER A 43 -9.21 7.60 -13.13
C SER A 43 -9.40 6.60 -14.28
N ASN A 44 -8.36 6.39 -15.08
CA ASN A 44 -8.28 5.34 -16.09
C ASN A 44 -6.84 4.83 -16.18
N ILE A 45 -6.62 3.58 -15.78
CA ILE A 45 -5.28 2.96 -15.77
C ILE A 45 -4.69 2.80 -17.19
N TYR A 46 -5.52 2.77 -18.22
CA TYR A 46 -5.09 2.61 -19.61
C TYR A 46 -4.56 3.90 -20.25
N LEU A 47 -4.93 5.05 -19.70
CA LEU A 47 -4.53 6.38 -20.19
C LEU A 47 -3.45 7.00 -19.30
N LYS A 48 -2.63 7.90 -19.87
CA LYS A 48 -1.71 8.75 -19.10
C LYS A 48 -2.47 9.97 -18.52
N ASN A 49 -3.52 9.73 -17.75
CA ASN A 49 -4.35 10.80 -17.19
C ASN A 49 -3.74 11.39 -15.93
N LYS A 50 -4.22 12.58 -15.53
CA LYS A 50 -3.91 13.20 -14.25
C LYS A 50 -4.21 12.23 -13.11
N GLN A 51 -3.20 11.94 -12.32
CA GLN A 51 -3.30 11.13 -11.12
C GLN A 51 -3.56 12.07 -9.94
N LYS A 52 -4.45 11.64 -9.04
CA LYS A 52 -4.62 12.31 -7.74
C LYS A 52 -3.83 11.53 -6.70
N LYS A 53 -3.09 12.24 -5.85
CA LYS A 53 -2.30 11.64 -4.78
C LYS A 53 -2.84 12.08 -3.43
N LEU A 54 -2.81 11.16 -2.47
CA LEU A 54 -2.98 11.44 -1.06
C LEU A 54 -1.81 10.79 -0.33
N ASN A 55 -1.06 11.58 0.42
CA ASN A 55 0.06 11.11 1.22
C ASN A 55 -0.12 11.62 2.65
N ILE A 56 -0.17 10.71 3.61
CA ILE A 56 -0.50 10.99 5.01
C ILE A 56 0.60 10.41 5.89
N PHE A 57 1.21 11.24 6.73
CA PHE A 57 1.99 10.80 7.88
C PHE A 57 1.05 10.63 9.07
N ILE A 58 1.26 9.57 9.84
CA ILE A 58 0.39 9.23 10.98
C ILE A 58 1.20 9.31 12.27
N LYS A 59 0.71 10.08 13.24
CA LYS A 59 1.27 10.12 14.59
C LYS A 59 1.09 8.77 15.26
N ILE A 60 2.16 8.25 15.84
CA ILE A 60 2.18 6.96 16.52
C ILE A 60 2.48 7.12 18.01
N LYS A 61 2.18 6.07 18.78
CA LYS A 61 2.45 6.01 20.22
C LYS A 61 3.83 5.46 20.53
N GLN A 62 4.35 4.62 19.65
CA GLN A 62 5.62 3.93 19.83
C GLN A 62 6.80 4.76 19.33
N LYS A 63 7.97 4.52 19.86
CA LYS A 63 9.22 5.11 19.34
C LYS A 63 9.60 4.44 18.02
N ILE A 64 9.97 5.25 17.04
CA ILE A 64 10.45 4.75 15.74
C ILE A 64 11.85 4.15 15.93
N PRO A 65 12.05 2.85 15.60
CA PRO A 65 13.39 2.26 15.62
C PRO A 65 14.32 2.97 14.62
N LYS A 66 15.58 3.20 14.98
CA LYS A 66 16.61 3.83 14.11
C LYS A 66 16.67 3.19 12.72
N ARG A 67 16.50 1.87 12.64
CA ARG A 67 16.48 1.13 11.37
C ARG A 67 15.32 1.56 10.46
N ILE A 68 14.12 1.74 11.01
CA ILE A 68 12.95 2.18 10.24
C ILE A 68 13.17 3.62 9.75
N THR A 69 13.66 4.52 10.61
CA THR A 69 14.03 5.88 10.20
C THR A 69 15.04 5.86 9.04
N LYS A 70 16.09 5.01 9.13
CA LYS A 70 17.10 4.88 8.07
C LYS A 70 16.51 4.33 6.77
N LEU A 71 15.55 3.42 6.85
CA LEU A 71 14.94 2.77 5.70
C LEU A 71 13.96 3.71 4.98
N THR A 72 13.08 4.37 5.73
CA THR A 72 11.95 5.15 5.21
C THR A 72 12.24 6.65 5.11
N ASN A 73 13.32 7.13 5.74
CA ASN A 73 13.61 8.54 5.99
C ASN A 73 12.51 9.26 6.81
N ILE A 74 11.67 8.52 7.55
CA ILE A 74 10.64 9.08 8.42
C ILE A 74 11.14 9.08 9.86
N SER A 75 11.27 10.27 10.43
CA SER A 75 11.68 10.49 11.83
C SER A 75 10.49 10.85 12.71
N SER A 76 10.66 10.72 14.03
CA SER A 76 9.66 11.18 15.01
C SER A 76 9.33 12.68 14.84
N ASN A 77 10.34 13.50 14.50
CA ASN A 77 10.14 14.92 14.23
C ASN A 77 9.22 15.18 13.02
N ILE A 78 9.35 14.39 11.95
CA ILE A 78 8.45 14.45 10.79
C ILE A 78 7.02 14.11 11.22
N LEU A 79 6.83 13.04 12.00
CA LEU A 79 5.50 12.65 12.46
C LEU A 79 4.88 13.67 13.42
N GLN A 80 5.67 14.31 14.27
CA GLN A 80 5.18 15.38 15.14
C GLN A 80 4.71 16.61 14.35
N LYS A 81 5.52 17.05 13.38
CA LYS A 81 5.24 18.27 12.61
C LYS A 81 4.18 18.10 11.54
N LYS A 82 4.15 16.95 10.85
CA LYS A 82 3.32 16.72 9.64
C LYS A 82 2.30 15.60 9.81
N GLY A 83 2.36 14.85 10.90
CA GLY A 83 1.49 13.70 11.11
C GLY A 83 0.10 14.12 11.59
N HIS A 84 -0.90 13.41 11.10
CA HIS A 84 -2.29 13.44 11.59
C HIS A 84 -2.49 12.39 12.67
N CYS A 85 -3.50 12.56 13.54
CA CYS A 85 -3.93 11.45 14.37
C CYS A 85 -4.59 10.37 13.49
N PHE A 86 -4.66 9.13 14.00
CA PHE A 86 -5.20 8.00 13.21
C PHE A 86 -6.63 8.27 12.72
N LYS A 87 -7.49 8.84 13.56
CA LYS A 87 -8.88 9.17 13.22
C LYS A 87 -8.99 10.18 12.07
N GLU A 88 -8.20 11.24 12.11
CA GLU A 88 -8.14 12.24 11.03
C GLU A 88 -7.64 11.61 9.72
N SER A 89 -6.60 10.78 9.81
CA SER A 89 -6.05 10.05 8.66
C SER A 89 -7.11 9.18 7.99
N MET A 90 -7.88 8.44 8.79
CA MET A 90 -8.96 7.59 8.27
C MET A 90 -10.09 8.39 7.63
N ASN A 91 -10.40 9.58 8.15
CA ASN A 91 -11.39 10.48 7.54
C ASN A 91 -10.92 11.02 6.18
N LEU A 92 -9.63 11.36 6.05
CA LEU A 92 -9.03 11.78 4.78
C LEU A 92 -9.06 10.64 3.74
N ILE A 93 -8.70 9.43 4.16
CA ILE A 93 -8.74 8.23 3.33
C ILE A 93 -10.17 7.95 2.85
N ASP A 94 -11.15 8.05 3.75
CA ASP A 94 -12.56 7.81 3.42
C ASP A 94 -13.08 8.78 2.36
N LYS A 95 -12.73 10.05 2.46
CA LYS A 95 -13.07 11.06 1.44
C LYS A 95 -12.37 10.80 0.10
N PHE A 96 -11.17 10.21 0.12
CA PHE A 96 -10.37 9.98 -1.09
C PHE A 96 -10.80 8.74 -1.86
N ILE A 97 -11.20 7.65 -1.16
CA ILE A 97 -11.62 6.39 -1.77
C ILE A 97 -13.07 6.51 -2.26
N ASP A 98 -13.33 6.15 -3.51
CA ASP A 98 -14.68 6.00 -4.03
C ASP A 98 -15.08 4.52 -4.20
N LYS A 99 -16.39 4.22 -4.10
CA LYS A 99 -16.92 2.85 -4.17
C LYS A 99 -16.75 2.19 -5.54
N LYS A 100 -16.52 2.98 -6.59
CA LYS A 100 -16.39 2.48 -7.97
C LYS A 100 -14.95 2.11 -8.34
N SER A 101 -13.97 2.44 -7.48
CA SER A 101 -12.57 2.12 -7.69
C SER A 101 -12.20 0.76 -7.11
N ILE A 102 -11.22 0.13 -7.74
CA ILE A 102 -10.54 -1.03 -7.20
C ILE A 102 -9.35 -0.54 -6.37
N LEU A 103 -9.30 -0.91 -5.10
CA LEU A 103 -8.17 -0.66 -4.24
C LEU A 103 -7.11 -1.74 -4.48
N LEU A 104 -5.86 -1.35 -4.69
CA LEU A 104 -4.78 -2.26 -5.06
C LEU A 104 -3.52 -1.98 -4.25
N ALA A 105 -2.94 -3.02 -3.65
CA ALA A 105 -1.63 -2.95 -3.00
C ALA A 105 -0.73 -4.10 -3.45
N ASN A 106 0.59 -3.95 -3.24
CA ASN A 106 1.57 -4.98 -3.62
C ASN A 106 2.06 -5.77 -2.40
N GLY A 107 1.16 -6.36 -1.64
CA GLY A 107 1.52 -7.15 -0.46
C GLY A 107 0.45 -7.15 0.61
N GLU A 108 0.88 -7.08 1.86
CA GLU A 108 0.04 -7.24 3.04
C GLU A 108 -0.51 -5.91 3.60
N ASP A 109 -0.41 -4.82 2.84
CA ASP A 109 -0.77 -3.46 3.29
C ASP A 109 -2.21 -3.37 3.80
N ILE A 110 -3.13 -4.12 3.20
CA ILE A 110 -4.53 -4.13 3.65
C ILE A 110 -4.67 -4.77 5.03
N GLU A 111 -3.90 -5.81 5.32
CA GLU A 111 -3.93 -6.48 6.62
C GLU A 111 -3.31 -5.59 7.69
N ILE A 112 -2.21 -4.90 7.37
CA ILE A 112 -1.59 -3.89 8.25
C ILE A 112 -2.61 -2.78 8.57
N LEU A 113 -3.33 -2.30 7.57
CA LEU A 113 -4.35 -1.26 7.78
C LEU A 113 -5.50 -1.76 8.66
N LYS A 114 -6.00 -2.99 8.44
CA LYS A 114 -7.04 -3.61 9.29
C LYS A 114 -6.57 -3.76 10.74
N LEU A 115 -5.32 -4.18 10.96
CA LEU A 115 -4.73 -4.27 12.29
C LEU A 115 -4.70 -2.89 12.97
N ASN A 116 -4.29 -1.84 12.27
CA ASN A 116 -4.25 -0.48 12.81
C ASN A 116 -5.64 0.08 13.11
N ILE A 117 -6.65 -0.23 12.31
CA ILE A 117 -8.05 0.11 12.58
C ILE A 117 -8.51 -0.51 13.91
N ARG A 118 -8.21 -1.79 14.13
CA ARG A 118 -8.54 -2.50 15.39
C ARG A 118 -7.77 -1.93 16.57
N PHE A 119 -6.47 -1.74 16.43
CA PHE A 119 -5.58 -1.22 17.48
C PHE A 119 -5.99 0.16 17.98
N ASN A 120 -6.47 1.03 17.08
CA ASN A 120 -6.94 2.36 17.41
C ASN A 120 -8.43 2.41 17.78
N ASN A 121 -9.12 1.26 17.93
CA ASN A 121 -10.55 1.16 18.20
C ASN A 121 -11.40 2.05 17.29
N PHE A 122 -10.98 2.19 16.03
CA PHE A 122 -11.65 3.08 15.10
C PHE A 122 -12.94 2.45 14.60
N LYS A 123 -14.06 2.87 15.20
CA LYS A 123 -15.40 2.49 14.75
C LYS A 123 -15.86 3.45 13.66
N ARG A 124 -16.05 2.94 12.46
CA ARG A 124 -16.57 3.72 11.33
C ARG A 124 -18.09 3.81 11.38
N GLY A 125 -18.61 5.01 11.13
CA GLY A 125 -20.05 5.24 10.93
C GLY A 125 -20.57 4.65 9.61
N THR A 126 -19.75 4.57 8.58
CA THR A 126 -20.11 4.02 7.26
C THR A 126 -19.24 2.84 6.91
N LYS A 127 -19.88 1.67 6.71
CA LYS A 127 -19.21 0.46 6.26
C LYS A 127 -19.07 0.50 4.71
N LYS A 128 -18.02 1.12 4.18
CA LYS A 128 -17.76 1.04 2.75
C LYS A 128 -17.23 -0.34 2.40
N LEU A 129 -17.95 -1.04 1.53
CA LEU A 129 -17.44 -2.21 0.84
C LEU A 129 -16.65 -1.72 -0.38
N VAL A 130 -15.41 -2.13 -0.49
CA VAL A 130 -14.51 -1.74 -1.57
C VAL A 130 -13.91 -2.99 -2.20
N ASN A 131 -13.86 -3.02 -3.51
CA ASN A 131 -13.14 -4.07 -4.23
C ASN A 131 -11.64 -3.89 -3.99
N TYR A 132 -10.97 -4.96 -3.58
CA TYR A 132 -9.54 -4.98 -3.31
C TYR A 132 -8.84 -6.04 -4.16
N VAL A 133 -7.61 -5.76 -4.55
CA VAL A 133 -6.73 -6.71 -5.25
C VAL A 133 -5.34 -6.65 -4.65
N ASN A 134 -4.81 -7.81 -4.28
CA ASN A 134 -3.39 -7.95 -3.95
C ASN A 134 -2.61 -8.22 -5.25
N TYR A 135 -1.87 -7.22 -5.71
CA TYR A 135 -1.11 -7.27 -6.96
C TYR A 135 -0.03 -8.35 -6.96
N ARG A 136 0.62 -8.57 -5.80
CA ARG A 136 1.62 -9.64 -5.66
C ARG A 136 1.04 -11.02 -5.92
N LYS A 137 -0.21 -11.29 -5.53
CA LYS A 137 -0.88 -12.57 -5.85
C LYS A 137 -1.01 -12.76 -7.36
N ILE A 138 -1.36 -11.70 -8.11
CA ILE A 138 -1.41 -11.76 -9.59
C ILE A 138 -0.03 -12.09 -10.16
N LEU A 139 1.00 -11.35 -9.75
CA LEU A 139 2.35 -11.52 -10.25
C LEU A 139 2.93 -12.92 -9.95
N ASN A 140 2.65 -13.46 -8.76
CA ASN A 140 3.07 -14.80 -8.35
C ASN A 140 2.38 -15.90 -9.18
N ARG A 141 1.16 -15.68 -9.67
CA ARG A 141 0.52 -16.64 -10.60
C ARG A 141 1.20 -16.66 -11.96
N ILE A 142 1.70 -15.52 -12.42
CA ILE A 142 2.45 -15.42 -13.68
C ILE A 142 3.80 -16.13 -13.56
N ASN A 143 4.55 -15.90 -12.49
CA ASN A 143 5.84 -16.57 -12.27
C ASN A 143 6.19 -16.61 -10.78
N LYS A 144 6.05 -17.77 -10.16
CA LYS A 144 6.35 -18.00 -8.73
C LYS A 144 7.83 -17.89 -8.36
N LYS A 145 8.76 -17.98 -9.33
CA LYS A 145 10.21 -17.97 -9.07
C LYS A 145 10.77 -16.55 -8.84
N LYS A 146 10.01 -15.49 -9.14
CA LYS A 146 10.46 -14.11 -8.97
C LYS A 146 10.00 -13.52 -7.64
N ASN A 147 10.86 -12.70 -7.05
CA ASN A 147 10.48 -11.89 -5.88
C ASN A 147 9.84 -10.58 -6.35
N TYR A 148 8.54 -10.47 -6.17
CA TYR A 148 7.73 -9.31 -6.56
C TYR A 148 7.53 -8.28 -5.45
N ASP A 149 8.48 -8.16 -4.51
CA ASP A 149 8.51 -7.02 -3.60
C ASP A 149 8.58 -5.71 -4.39
N THR A 150 7.96 -4.65 -3.88
CA THR A 150 7.88 -3.36 -4.58
C THR A 150 9.26 -2.85 -5.01
N ALA A 151 10.27 -3.05 -4.16
CA ALA A 151 11.67 -2.69 -4.45
C ALA A 151 12.29 -3.43 -5.66
N ASN A 152 11.70 -4.53 -6.12
CA ASN A 152 12.20 -5.31 -7.26
C ASN A 152 11.41 -5.08 -8.55
N LEU A 153 10.22 -4.48 -8.47
CA LEU A 153 9.33 -4.33 -9.63
C LEU A 153 9.99 -3.55 -10.77
N ASN A 154 10.78 -2.51 -10.46
CA ASN A 154 11.46 -1.72 -11.47
C ASN A 154 12.49 -2.53 -12.26
N LYS A 155 13.20 -3.46 -11.61
CA LYS A 155 14.15 -4.39 -12.25
C LYS A 155 13.41 -5.42 -13.10
N ILE A 156 12.34 -6.04 -12.55
CA ILE A 156 11.56 -7.08 -13.23
C ILE A 156 10.90 -6.54 -14.49
N PHE A 157 10.28 -5.34 -14.40
CA PHE A 157 9.56 -4.70 -15.51
C PHE A 157 10.42 -3.73 -16.32
N LYS A 158 11.74 -3.66 -16.05
CA LYS A 158 12.74 -2.88 -16.79
C LYS A 158 12.34 -1.40 -16.97
N PHE A 159 12.17 -0.67 -15.87
CA PHE A 159 11.96 0.78 -15.90
C PHE A 159 12.85 1.51 -14.88
N LYS A 160 13.26 2.73 -15.22
CA LYS A 160 14.11 3.56 -14.35
C LYS A 160 13.29 4.27 -13.27
N ILE A 161 13.86 4.37 -12.08
CA ILE A 161 13.40 5.20 -10.97
C ILE A 161 14.55 6.14 -10.55
N ASN A 162 14.22 7.34 -10.15
CA ASN A 162 15.15 8.40 -9.72
C ASN A 162 14.78 8.94 -8.33
N PHE A 163 14.14 8.13 -7.51
CA PHE A 163 13.70 8.48 -6.18
C PHE A 163 13.97 7.32 -5.21
N HIS A 164 13.96 7.64 -3.90
CA HIS A 164 14.14 6.67 -2.84
C HIS A 164 12.93 5.74 -2.71
N LEU A 165 13.18 4.44 -2.60
CA LEU A 165 12.18 3.43 -2.24
C LEU A 165 11.96 3.43 -0.72
N HIS A 166 10.98 2.64 -0.25
CA HIS A 166 10.54 2.66 1.13
C HIS A 166 10.02 4.06 1.56
N ASN A 167 9.28 4.64 0.64
CA ASN A 167 8.42 5.78 0.85
C ASN A 167 7.10 5.46 0.17
N ALA A 168 6.03 5.34 0.93
CA ALA A 168 4.74 4.84 0.43
C ALA A 168 4.23 5.59 -0.82
N SER A 169 4.52 6.91 -0.94
CA SER A 169 4.15 7.68 -2.15
C SER A 169 4.95 7.26 -3.37
N ASN A 170 6.25 7.00 -3.22
CA ASN A 170 7.14 6.56 -4.28
C ASN A 170 6.82 5.11 -4.68
N ASP A 171 6.53 4.26 -3.70
CA ASP A 171 6.22 2.86 -3.92
C ASP A 171 4.88 2.70 -4.66
N CYS A 172 3.88 3.55 -4.40
CA CYS A 172 2.69 3.65 -5.25
C CYS A 172 3.02 3.97 -6.73
N ILE A 173 4.03 4.82 -6.98
CA ILE A 173 4.47 5.13 -8.36
C ILE A 173 5.15 3.93 -9.00
N VAL A 174 5.96 3.17 -8.26
CA VAL A 174 6.59 1.93 -8.74
C VAL A 174 5.53 0.91 -9.13
N ILE A 175 4.55 0.69 -8.26
CA ILE A 175 3.42 -0.21 -8.54
C ILE A 175 2.65 0.26 -9.78
N TYR A 176 2.34 1.55 -9.89
CA TYR A 176 1.68 2.11 -11.08
C TYR A 176 2.45 1.85 -12.38
N LYS A 177 3.76 2.13 -12.38
CA LYS A 177 4.61 1.89 -13.56
C LYS A 177 4.64 0.41 -13.93
N SER A 178 4.72 -0.49 -12.95
CA SER A 178 4.71 -1.94 -13.19
C SER A 178 3.36 -2.43 -13.73
N LEU A 179 2.22 -1.92 -13.22
CA LEU A 179 0.88 -2.20 -13.77
C LEU A 179 0.79 -1.77 -15.24
N ARG A 180 1.28 -0.59 -15.57
CA ARG A 180 1.32 -0.09 -16.96
C ARG A 180 2.14 -0.99 -17.89
N LYS A 181 3.26 -1.52 -17.38
CA LYS A 181 4.09 -2.49 -18.12
C LYS A 181 3.36 -3.83 -18.28
N LEU A 182 2.70 -4.31 -17.22
CA LEU A 182 1.91 -5.54 -17.28
C LEU A 182 0.80 -5.44 -18.33
N ILE A 183 0.05 -4.33 -18.35
CA ILE A 183 -0.99 -4.07 -19.37
C ILE A 183 -0.41 -4.06 -20.77
N LYS A 184 0.79 -3.48 -20.96
CA LYS A 184 1.47 -3.47 -22.27
C LYS A 184 1.87 -4.88 -22.72
N ILE A 185 2.25 -5.76 -21.80
CA ILE A 185 2.68 -7.14 -22.10
C ILE A 185 1.50 -8.03 -22.43
N TYR A 186 0.44 -8.00 -21.64
CA TYR A 186 -0.69 -8.95 -21.73
C TYR A 186 -1.91 -8.38 -22.45
N GLY A 187 -1.97 -7.06 -22.65
CA GLY A 187 -3.12 -6.39 -23.22
C GLY A 187 -4.20 -6.06 -22.18
N LYS A 188 -5.19 -5.29 -22.62
CA LYS A 188 -6.25 -4.78 -21.74
C LYS A 188 -7.16 -5.89 -21.22
N LYS A 189 -7.62 -6.79 -22.10
CA LYS A 189 -8.57 -7.85 -21.76
C LYS A 189 -8.00 -8.80 -20.71
N GLU A 190 -6.82 -9.34 -20.98
CA GLU A 190 -6.15 -10.28 -20.08
C GLU A 190 -5.88 -9.64 -18.71
N PHE A 191 -5.48 -8.35 -18.69
CA PHE A 191 -5.31 -7.64 -17.43
C PHE A 191 -6.63 -7.49 -16.65
N GLU A 192 -7.74 -7.20 -17.32
CA GLU A 192 -9.06 -7.11 -16.68
C GLU A 192 -9.50 -8.47 -16.10
N ASP A 193 -9.22 -9.56 -16.81
CA ASP A 193 -9.49 -10.93 -16.34
C ASP A 193 -8.62 -11.28 -15.11
N MET A 194 -7.32 -10.93 -15.13
CA MET A 194 -6.44 -11.10 -13.96
C MET A 194 -6.98 -10.34 -12.73
N ILE A 195 -7.45 -9.11 -12.91
CA ILE A 195 -8.05 -8.33 -11.82
C ILE A 195 -9.34 -8.98 -11.33
N ALA A 196 -10.23 -9.40 -12.22
CA ALA A 196 -11.51 -10.01 -11.87
C ALA A 196 -11.33 -11.29 -11.04
N GLN A 197 -10.42 -12.17 -11.45
CA GLN A 197 -10.09 -13.43 -10.76
C GLN A 197 -9.44 -13.26 -9.38
N ASN A 198 -8.86 -12.10 -9.09
CA ASN A 198 -8.16 -11.81 -7.83
C ASN A 198 -8.85 -10.76 -6.97
N LYS A 199 -10.05 -10.34 -7.38
CA LYS A 199 -10.82 -9.32 -6.69
C LYS A 199 -11.49 -9.88 -5.44
N GLU A 200 -11.22 -9.25 -4.31
CA GLU A 200 -11.84 -9.53 -3.02
C GLU A 200 -12.69 -8.34 -2.60
N LEU A 201 -13.83 -8.61 -1.94
CA LEU A 201 -14.64 -7.55 -1.35
C LEU A 201 -14.20 -7.37 0.10
N ILE A 202 -13.70 -6.20 0.42
CA ILE A 202 -13.26 -5.88 1.78
C ILE A 202 -14.15 -4.81 2.40
N LYS A 203 -14.34 -4.94 3.71
CA LYS A 203 -14.98 -3.94 4.54
C LYS A 203 -13.92 -2.96 5.02
N PHE A 204 -14.07 -1.72 4.64
CA PHE A 204 -13.13 -0.64 4.99
C PHE A 204 -13.65 0.15 6.17
#